data_21432dcf9525b6feb8e880f679f1c9c2
#
_entry.id   21432dcf9525b6feb8e880f679f1c9c2
#
_cell.length_a   1.000
_cell.length_b   1.000
_cell.length_c   1.000
_cell.angle_alpha   90.00
_cell.angle_beta   90.00
_cell.angle_gamma   90.00
#
_symmetry.space_group_name_H-M   'P 1'
#
loop_
_entity.id
_entity.type
_entity.pdbx_description
1 polymer ?
#
loop_
_entity_poly.entity_id
_entity_poly.type
_entity_poly.pdbx_seq_one_letter_code
_entity_poly.pdbx_strand_id
1 'polypeptide(L)'
;NDTLDGGVGADDMAGGAGDDTYIVDDAGDLITEVSGGGIDVVNSSISYVLGTALDDLTLTGIANINGTGNGQSNILTGNAGANSLSGGAGADTIDGGAGIDAMSGGADDDLYVVDNIGDVVTENAAEGVDTVRSSVAFVLGTNVENLTLTGSADINGTGNGVANILIGNAGANLLD
;
A
#
# COMPACT_ATOMS: atom_id res chain seq x y z
N ASN A 1 -6.70 18.15 -14.07
CA ASN A 1 -6.51 17.88 -12.62
C ASN A 1 -7.78 18.29 -11.88
N ASP A 2 -8.73 17.40 -11.79
CA ASP A 2 -10.06 17.62 -11.26
C ASP A 2 -10.28 16.85 -9.96
N THR A 3 -11.28 17.24 -9.18
CA THR A 3 -11.75 16.45 -8.04
C THR A 3 -13.22 16.11 -8.29
N LEU A 4 -13.50 14.81 -8.37
CA LEU A 4 -14.82 14.28 -8.65
C LEU A 4 -15.37 13.58 -7.40
N ASP A 5 -16.50 14.06 -6.92
CA ASP A 5 -17.24 13.51 -5.76
C ASP A 5 -18.70 13.35 -6.20
N GLY A 6 -19.11 12.11 -6.45
CA GLY A 6 -20.49 11.81 -6.85
C GLY A 6 -21.49 11.98 -5.67
N GLY A 7 -20.98 11.91 -4.43
CA GLY A 7 -21.80 11.88 -3.23
C GLY A 7 -22.44 10.51 -3.03
N VAL A 8 -23.50 10.46 -2.22
CA VAL A 8 -24.14 9.18 -1.91
C VAL A 8 -24.91 8.61 -3.08
N GLY A 9 -24.72 7.35 -3.37
CA GLY A 9 -25.39 6.61 -4.44
C GLY A 9 -24.43 6.17 -5.52
N ALA A 10 -24.94 5.51 -6.53
CA ALA A 10 -24.11 4.99 -7.64
C ALA A 10 -23.94 6.07 -8.72
N ASP A 11 -22.72 6.56 -8.88
CA ASP A 11 -22.37 7.68 -9.74
C ASP A 11 -21.37 7.31 -10.85
N ASP A 12 -21.44 7.99 -11.98
CA ASP A 12 -20.50 7.85 -13.09
C ASP A 12 -19.54 9.06 -13.07
N MET A 13 -18.24 8.83 -12.86
CA MET A 13 -17.19 9.84 -12.77
C MET A 13 -16.16 9.64 -13.88
N ALA A 14 -15.77 10.73 -14.57
CA ALA A 14 -14.76 10.71 -15.63
C ALA A 14 -13.89 11.97 -15.56
N GLY A 15 -12.62 11.81 -15.15
CA GLY A 15 -11.64 12.90 -15.03
C GLY A 15 -11.01 13.26 -16.36
N GLY A 16 -10.55 12.28 -17.09
CA GLY A 16 -10.03 12.44 -18.45
C GLY A 16 -8.53 12.68 -18.50
N ALA A 17 -8.04 13.84 -18.79
CA ALA A 17 -6.62 14.11 -18.87
C ALA A 17 -6.15 15.03 -17.73
N GLY A 18 -5.03 14.68 -17.11
CA GLY A 18 -4.45 15.36 -15.95
C GLY A 18 -4.58 14.51 -14.71
N ASP A 19 -3.94 14.92 -13.63
CA ASP A 19 -3.93 14.17 -12.37
C ASP A 19 -5.26 14.43 -11.64
N ASP A 20 -6.14 13.44 -11.60
CA ASP A 20 -7.48 13.56 -11.10
C ASP A 20 -7.67 12.84 -9.76
N THR A 21 -8.63 13.29 -8.97
CA THR A 21 -8.95 12.70 -7.67
C THR A 21 -10.42 12.31 -7.62
N TYR A 22 -10.68 11.05 -7.29
CA TYR A 22 -12.02 10.47 -7.15
C TYR A 22 -12.35 10.21 -5.70
N ILE A 23 -13.57 10.54 -5.29
CA ILE A 23 -14.11 10.19 -3.98
C ILE A 23 -15.16 9.10 -4.19
N VAL A 24 -14.96 7.94 -3.55
CA VAL A 24 -15.80 6.76 -3.71
C VAL A 24 -16.40 6.37 -2.36
N ASP A 25 -17.73 6.34 -2.29
CA ASP A 25 -18.45 5.95 -1.08
C ASP A 25 -19.55 4.89 -1.29
N ASP A 26 -19.89 4.58 -2.55
CA ASP A 26 -20.85 3.55 -2.93
C ASP A 26 -20.21 2.50 -3.87
N ALA A 27 -20.58 1.23 -3.68
CA ALA A 27 -20.09 0.12 -4.50
C ALA A 27 -20.58 0.16 -5.96
N GLY A 28 -21.52 1.04 -6.26
CA GLY A 28 -22.02 1.29 -7.61
C GLY A 28 -21.33 2.43 -8.32
N ASP A 29 -20.39 3.14 -7.65
CA ASP A 29 -19.59 4.20 -8.30
C ASP A 29 -18.73 3.62 -9.40
N LEU A 30 -18.78 4.25 -10.56
CA LEU A 30 -18.01 3.88 -11.73
C LEU A 30 -17.05 4.99 -12.11
N ILE A 31 -15.75 4.69 -12.10
CA ILE A 31 -14.72 5.59 -12.61
C ILE A 31 -14.35 5.17 -14.02
N THR A 32 -14.33 6.15 -14.92
CA THR A 32 -13.85 5.99 -16.29
C THR A 32 -12.65 6.89 -16.52
N GLU A 33 -11.48 6.26 -16.72
CA GLU A 33 -10.23 6.96 -16.99
C GLU A 33 -9.61 6.59 -18.33
N VAL A 34 -8.76 7.52 -18.81
CA VAL A 34 -7.99 7.34 -20.04
C VAL A 34 -6.58 6.89 -19.65
N SER A 35 -6.16 5.73 -20.10
CA SER A 35 -4.81 5.22 -19.82
C SER A 35 -3.72 6.24 -20.20
N GLY A 36 -2.86 6.57 -19.22
CA GLY A 36 -1.80 7.58 -19.36
C GLY A 36 -2.34 9.02 -19.35
N GLY A 37 -3.51 9.26 -18.75
CA GLY A 37 -4.12 10.57 -18.57
C GLY A 37 -3.36 11.47 -17.59
N GLY A 38 -2.74 10.88 -16.59
CA GLY A 38 -2.04 11.54 -15.49
C GLY A 38 -1.70 10.56 -14.38
N ILE A 39 -1.59 11.05 -13.16
CA ILE A 39 -1.56 10.24 -11.93
C ILE A 39 -2.89 10.43 -11.22
N ASP A 40 -3.72 9.39 -11.23
CA ASP A 40 -5.09 9.43 -10.79
C ASP A 40 -5.28 8.71 -9.46
N VAL A 41 -5.88 9.41 -8.49
CA VAL A 41 -6.00 8.96 -7.10
C VAL A 41 -7.44 8.67 -6.74
N VAL A 42 -7.70 7.50 -6.18
CA VAL A 42 -9.00 7.13 -5.59
C VAL A 42 -8.94 7.26 -4.07
N ASN A 43 -9.79 8.09 -3.49
CA ASN A 43 -10.07 8.16 -2.05
C ASN A 43 -11.35 7.39 -1.77
N SER A 44 -11.23 6.19 -1.15
CA SER A 44 -12.38 5.32 -0.93
C SER A 44 -12.71 5.12 0.54
N SER A 45 -13.99 5.26 0.90
CA SER A 45 -14.51 4.91 2.22
C SER A 45 -15.05 3.47 2.31
N ILE A 46 -14.95 2.71 1.22
CA ILE A 46 -15.31 1.30 1.10
C ILE A 46 -14.13 0.49 0.58
N SER A 47 -14.22 -0.85 0.60
CA SER A 47 -13.22 -1.69 -0.06
C SER A 47 -13.21 -1.43 -1.57
N TYR A 48 -12.02 -1.25 -2.14
CA TYR A 48 -11.89 -0.85 -3.55
C TYR A 48 -10.80 -1.63 -4.29
N VAL A 49 -11.03 -1.83 -5.57
CA VAL A 49 -10.08 -2.42 -6.51
C VAL A 49 -9.81 -1.43 -7.63
N LEU A 50 -8.56 -1.03 -7.81
CA LEU A 50 -8.18 -0.07 -8.86
C LEU A 50 -8.44 -0.64 -10.26
N GLY A 51 -9.11 0.17 -11.09
CA GLY A 51 -9.18 -0.05 -12.52
C GLY A 51 -7.81 0.12 -13.20
N THR A 52 -7.65 -0.42 -14.41
CA THR A 52 -6.35 -0.49 -15.11
C THR A 52 -5.74 0.86 -15.51
N ALA A 53 -6.48 1.95 -15.42
CA ALA A 53 -6.02 3.31 -15.74
C ALA A 53 -5.90 4.22 -14.52
N LEU A 54 -6.03 3.66 -13.31
CA LEU A 54 -5.91 4.38 -12.05
C LEU A 54 -4.56 4.03 -11.40
N ASP A 55 -3.95 5.00 -10.74
CA ASP A 55 -2.59 4.88 -10.24
C ASP A 55 -2.54 4.63 -8.73
N ASP A 56 -3.27 5.39 -7.90
CA ASP A 56 -3.13 5.37 -6.46
C ASP A 56 -4.47 5.18 -5.75
N LEU A 57 -4.42 4.52 -4.57
CA LEU A 57 -5.58 4.29 -3.71
C LEU A 57 -5.28 4.74 -2.28
N THR A 58 -6.17 5.55 -1.73
CA THR A 58 -6.18 5.87 -0.32
C THR A 58 -7.51 5.42 0.30
N LEU A 59 -7.44 4.52 1.26
CA LEU A 59 -8.59 4.14 2.07
C LEU A 59 -8.84 5.20 3.13
N THR A 60 -10.09 5.57 3.34
CA THR A 60 -10.47 6.64 4.27
C THR A 60 -11.33 6.11 5.43
N GLY A 61 -11.48 6.93 6.49
CA GLY A 61 -12.27 6.55 7.66
C GLY A 61 -11.55 5.60 8.62
N ILE A 62 -12.31 4.77 9.34
CA ILE A 62 -11.80 3.88 10.40
C ILE A 62 -12.34 2.44 10.27
N ALA A 63 -13.06 2.14 9.21
CA ALA A 63 -13.61 0.80 8.99
C ALA A 63 -12.54 -0.16 8.49
N ASN A 64 -12.70 -1.45 8.80
CA ASN A 64 -11.85 -2.49 8.26
C ASN A 64 -12.25 -2.74 6.79
N ILE A 65 -11.59 -2.04 5.89
CA ILE A 65 -11.82 -2.10 4.44
C ILE A 65 -10.52 -2.46 3.72
N ASN A 66 -10.63 -2.97 2.51
CA ASN A 66 -9.50 -3.54 1.78
C ASN A 66 -9.22 -2.75 0.49
N GLY A 67 -7.95 -2.74 0.10
CA GLY A 67 -7.49 -2.12 -1.13
C GLY A 67 -6.75 -3.10 -2.03
N THR A 68 -7.04 -3.03 -3.32
CA THR A 68 -6.29 -3.81 -4.31
C THR A 68 -5.86 -2.88 -5.45
N GLY A 69 -4.58 -2.93 -5.77
CA GLY A 69 -3.98 -2.26 -6.92
C GLY A 69 -4.30 -2.95 -8.24
N ASN A 70 -3.49 -2.69 -9.24
CA ASN A 70 -3.69 -3.23 -10.57
C ASN A 70 -2.40 -3.83 -11.16
N GLY A 71 -2.10 -3.64 -12.44
CA GLY A 71 -0.88 -4.13 -13.09
C GLY A 71 0.15 -3.04 -13.37
N GLN A 72 0.06 -1.90 -12.69
CA GLN A 72 0.99 -0.80 -12.75
C GLN A 72 1.59 -0.57 -11.37
N SER A 73 2.65 0.24 -11.28
CA SER A 73 3.17 0.67 -9.98
C SER A 73 2.19 1.61 -9.29
N ASN A 74 1.65 1.19 -8.15
CA ASN A 74 0.64 1.92 -7.40
C ASN A 74 1.16 2.39 -6.03
N ILE A 75 0.57 3.44 -5.49
CA ILE A 75 0.67 3.77 -4.06
C ILE A 75 -0.66 3.40 -3.39
N LEU A 76 -0.61 2.44 -2.49
CA LEU A 76 -1.76 2.02 -1.70
C LEU A 76 -1.59 2.48 -0.26
N THR A 77 -2.52 3.30 0.22
CA THR A 77 -2.51 3.78 1.61
C THR A 77 -3.77 3.29 2.34
N GLY A 78 -3.57 2.54 3.40
CA GLY A 78 -4.63 2.09 4.31
C GLY A 78 -5.17 3.20 5.20
N ASN A 79 -6.19 2.89 5.98
CA ASN A 79 -6.80 3.82 6.93
C ASN A 79 -6.42 3.47 8.39
N ALA A 80 -7.24 3.82 9.37
CA ALA A 80 -7.02 3.48 10.78
C ALA A 80 -7.68 2.15 11.21
N GLY A 81 -8.31 1.43 10.30
CA GLY A 81 -8.86 0.09 10.53
C GLY A 81 -7.87 -1.00 10.13
N ALA A 82 -8.18 -2.25 10.42
CA ALA A 82 -7.41 -3.37 9.92
C ALA A 82 -7.70 -3.60 8.43
N ASN A 83 -6.68 -3.42 7.59
CA ASN A 83 -6.79 -3.49 6.15
C ASN A 83 -6.10 -4.75 5.58
N SER A 84 -6.60 -5.22 4.45
CA SER A 84 -5.85 -6.11 3.56
C SER A 84 -5.54 -5.34 2.28
N LEU A 85 -4.24 -5.11 2.02
CA LEU A 85 -3.76 -4.38 0.86
C LEU A 85 -2.97 -5.30 -0.04
N SER A 86 -3.26 -5.26 -1.34
CA SER A 86 -2.55 -6.05 -2.35
C SER A 86 -2.17 -5.17 -3.52
N GLY A 87 -0.87 -5.06 -3.84
CA GLY A 87 -0.36 -4.23 -4.94
C GLY A 87 -0.76 -4.79 -6.31
N GLY A 88 -0.29 -5.95 -6.62
CA GLY A 88 -0.59 -6.64 -7.87
C GLY A 88 0.65 -6.96 -8.69
N ALA A 89 0.88 -6.26 -9.76
CA ALA A 89 2.12 -6.29 -10.52
C ALA A 89 2.62 -4.86 -10.72
N GLY A 90 3.94 -4.69 -10.86
CA GLY A 90 4.58 -3.38 -10.86
C GLY A 90 5.16 -3.07 -9.48
N ALA A 91 6.13 -2.18 -9.44
CA ALA A 91 6.79 -1.80 -8.19
C ALA A 91 5.87 -0.90 -7.35
N ASP A 92 5.22 -1.48 -6.35
CA ASP A 92 4.20 -0.85 -5.53
C ASP A 92 4.77 -0.22 -4.24
N THR A 93 4.10 0.78 -3.73
CA THR A 93 4.32 1.29 -2.38
C THR A 93 3.06 1.06 -1.55
N ILE A 94 3.18 0.27 -0.48
CA ILE A 94 2.04 -0.13 0.34
C ILE A 94 2.26 0.33 1.78
N ASP A 95 1.44 1.28 2.22
CA ASP A 95 1.41 1.78 3.58
C ASP A 95 0.13 1.30 4.27
N GLY A 96 0.25 0.42 5.26
CA GLY A 96 -0.90 -0.08 6.03
C GLY A 96 -1.67 1.02 6.75
N GLY A 97 -0.97 2.12 7.11
CA GLY A 97 -1.52 3.12 8.01
C GLY A 97 -1.59 2.58 9.43
N ALA A 98 -2.42 3.23 10.27
CA ALA A 98 -2.60 2.74 11.63
C ALA A 98 -3.55 1.53 11.62
N GLY A 99 -3.22 0.49 12.37
CA GLY A 99 -4.08 -0.70 12.41
C GLY A 99 -3.27 -1.96 12.68
N ILE A 100 -3.84 -3.08 12.36
CA ILE A 100 -3.12 -4.35 12.19
C ILE A 100 -3.42 -4.80 10.77
N ASP A 101 -2.44 -4.65 9.90
CA ASP A 101 -2.66 -4.71 8.47
C ASP A 101 -1.98 -5.93 7.84
N ALA A 102 -2.57 -6.44 6.77
CA ALA A 102 -2.01 -7.49 5.95
C ALA A 102 -1.68 -6.93 4.57
N MET A 103 -0.40 -6.98 4.17
CA MET A 103 0.11 -6.38 2.96
C MET A 103 0.78 -7.43 2.08
N SER A 104 0.56 -7.36 0.77
CA SER A 104 1.25 -8.15 -0.24
C SER A 104 1.48 -7.30 -1.48
N GLY A 105 2.71 -7.20 -1.96
CA GLY A 105 3.07 -6.43 -3.16
C GLY A 105 2.73 -7.19 -4.41
N GLY A 106 3.29 -8.34 -4.55
CA GLY A 106 3.09 -9.21 -5.69
C GLY A 106 4.31 -9.22 -6.61
N ALA A 107 4.16 -8.94 -7.88
CA ALA A 107 5.29 -9.01 -8.81
C ALA A 107 6.04 -7.69 -8.92
N ASP A 108 7.35 -7.75 -9.11
CA ASP A 108 8.31 -6.66 -9.15
C ASP A 108 8.71 -6.16 -7.74
N ASP A 109 9.60 -5.16 -7.66
CA ASP A 109 10.24 -4.75 -6.41
C ASP A 109 9.33 -3.81 -5.60
N ASP A 110 8.82 -4.26 -4.46
CA ASP A 110 7.83 -3.57 -3.65
C ASP A 110 8.38 -2.91 -2.39
N LEU A 111 7.70 -1.87 -1.95
CA LEU A 111 8.01 -1.13 -0.73
C LEU A 111 6.84 -1.17 0.26
N TYR A 112 7.09 -1.70 1.45
CA TYR A 112 6.13 -1.75 2.56
C TYR A 112 6.45 -0.74 3.65
N VAL A 113 5.45 -0.06 4.14
CA VAL A 113 5.55 0.78 5.35
C VAL A 113 4.80 0.10 6.48
N VAL A 114 5.52 -0.13 7.58
CA VAL A 114 5.04 -0.85 8.77
C VAL A 114 5.15 0.07 9.98
N ASP A 115 4.04 0.32 10.64
CA ASP A 115 4.00 1.17 11.84
C ASP A 115 3.45 0.44 13.09
N ASN A 116 2.89 -0.75 12.92
CA ASN A 116 2.33 -1.57 13.98
C ASN A 116 3.01 -2.95 14.06
N ILE A 117 3.31 -3.41 15.27
CA ILE A 117 3.93 -4.72 15.51
C ILE A 117 3.06 -5.91 15.07
N GLY A 118 1.76 -5.66 14.86
CA GLY A 118 0.81 -6.65 14.36
C GLY A 118 0.70 -6.73 12.84
N ASP A 119 1.39 -5.83 12.11
CA ASP A 119 1.36 -5.85 10.65
C ASP A 119 2.05 -7.08 10.09
N VAL A 120 1.52 -7.57 8.99
CA VAL A 120 2.04 -8.74 8.29
C VAL A 120 2.33 -8.40 6.85
N VAL A 121 3.57 -8.63 6.42
CA VAL A 121 3.99 -8.57 5.02
C VAL A 121 4.15 -9.99 4.50
N THR A 122 3.56 -10.29 3.37
CA THR A 122 3.58 -11.62 2.74
C THR A 122 4.01 -11.50 1.28
N GLU A 123 5.07 -12.24 0.92
CA GLU A 123 5.58 -12.37 -0.43
C GLU A 123 5.68 -13.81 -0.89
N ASN A 124 5.48 -14.06 -2.18
CA ASN A 124 5.75 -15.34 -2.79
C ASN A 124 7.19 -15.38 -3.37
N ALA A 125 7.64 -16.55 -3.70
CA ALA A 125 8.99 -16.73 -4.23
C ALA A 125 9.14 -16.17 -5.64
N ALA A 126 10.20 -15.39 -5.88
CA ALA A 126 10.57 -14.80 -7.17
C ALA A 126 9.59 -13.72 -7.67
N GLU A 127 8.96 -12.98 -6.77
CA GLU A 127 8.13 -11.82 -7.10
C GLU A 127 8.93 -10.52 -7.16
N GLY A 128 10.12 -10.41 -6.54
CA GLY A 128 10.94 -9.21 -6.62
C GLY A 128 12.11 -9.19 -5.65
N VAL A 129 12.61 -7.99 -5.37
CA VAL A 129 13.52 -7.66 -4.28
C VAL A 129 12.85 -6.62 -3.39
N ASP A 130 12.18 -7.11 -2.35
CA ASP A 130 11.22 -6.36 -1.60
C ASP A 130 11.82 -5.69 -0.37
N THR A 131 11.29 -4.52 -0.02
CA THR A 131 11.81 -3.69 1.06
C THR A 131 10.72 -3.36 2.07
N VAL A 132 10.97 -3.68 3.34
CA VAL A 132 10.16 -3.20 4.46
C VAL A 132 10.83 -2.00 5.12
N ARG A 133 10.08 -0.93 5.31
CA ARG A 133 10.43 0.21 6.16
C ARG A 133 9.59 0.18 7.41
N SER A 134 10.20 -0.06 8.58
CA SER A 134 9.46 -0.23 9.82
C SER A 134 9.82 0.80 10.89
N SER A 135 8.82 1.39 11.53
CA SER A 135 8.97 2.24 12.72
C SER A 135 8.86 1.47 14.05
N VAL A 136 8.65 0.16 13.97
CA VAL A 136 8.57 -0.79 15.10
C VAL A 136 9.58 -1.91 14.93
N ALA A 137 9.79 -2.73 15.97
CA ALA A 137 10.60 -3.95 15.82
C ALA A 137 9.92 -4.90 14.83
N PHE A 138 10.70 -5.42 13.88
CA PHE A 138 10.15 -6.22 12.79
C PHE A 138 11.01 -7.44 12.47
N VAL A 139 10.33 -8.52 12.09
CA VAL A 139 10.94 -9.77 11.62
C VAL A 139 10.49 -9.98 10.18
N LEU A 140 11.44 -10.06 9.25
CA LEU A 140 11.12 -10.27 7.85
C LEU A 140 10.41 -11.62 7.63
N GLY A 141 9.30 -11.56 6.89
CA GLY A 141 8.65 -12.74 6.34
C GLY A 141 9.53 -13.46 5.32
N THR A 142 9.14 -14.66 4.90
CA THR A 142 9.82 -15.37 3.81
C THR A 142 9.73 -14.56 2.51
N ASN A 143 10.79 -14.62 1.69
CA ASN A 143 10.88 -13.95 0.38
C ASN A 143 10.85 -12.41 0.43
N VAL A 144 11.18 -11.79 1.57
CA VAL A 144 11.45 -10.35 1.67
C VAL A 144 12.94 -10.17 1.93
N GLU A 145 13.61 -9.32 1.16
CA GLU A 145 15.08 -9.19 1.16
C GLU A 145 15.57 -8.07 2.07
N ASN A 146 14.86 -6.95 2.15
CA ASN A 146 15.41 -5.75 2.77
C ASN A 146 14.54 -5.26 3.94
N LEU A 147 15.21 -4.83 5.03
CA LEU A 147 14.58 -4.13 6.15
C LEU A 147 15.33 -2.84 6.45
N THR A 148 14.60 -1.75 6.51
CA THR A 148 15.10 -0.47 7.01
C THR A 148 14.27 -0.04 8.22
N LEU A 149 14.89 0.02 9.38
CA LEU A 149 14.26 0.59 10.58
C LEU A 149 14.25 2.11 10.48
N THR A 150 13.17 2.74 10.89
CA THR A 150 12.96 4.18 10.80
C THR A 150 12.78 4.82 12.18
N GLY A 151 12.82 6.16 12.25
CA GLY A 151 12.67 6.88 13.52
C GLY A 151 13.92 6.84 14.42
N SER A 152 13.72 6.97 15.74
CA SER A 152 14.80 7.05 16.73
C SER A 152 14.61 6.16 17.96
N ALA A 153 13.60 5.32 17.97
CA ALA A 153 13.34 4.37 19.05
C ALA A 153 14.36 3.22 19.02
N ASP A 154 14.65 2.65 20.18
CA ASP A 154 15.48 1.44 20.30
C ASP A 154 14.66 0.22 19.88
N ILE A 155 14.71 -0.12 18.61
CA ILE A 155 13.95 -1.21 18.00
C ILE A 155 14.89 -2.17 17.27
N ASN A 156 14.50 -3.43 17.13
CA ASN A 156 15.32 -4.48 16.55
C ASN A 156 14.76 -4.93 15.21
N GLY A 157 15.65 -5.40 14.33
CA GLY A 157 15.32 -6.00 13.05
C GLY A 157 15.88 -7.42 12.96
N THR A 158 15.07 -8.34 12.50
CA THR A 158 15.50 -9.71 12.24
C THR A 158 15.21 -10.07 10.78
N GLY A 159 16.21 -10.64 10.11
CA GLY A 159 16.09 -11.18 8.76
C GLY A 159 15.39 -12.52 8.71
N ASN A 160 15.46 -13.16 7.57
CA ASN A 160 14.86 -14.46 7.30
C ASN A 160 15.91 -15.46 6.75
N GLY A 161 15.48 -16.53 6.06
CA GLY A 161 16.37 -17.59 5.56
C GLY A 161 17.07 -17.28 4.23
N VAL A 162 16.81 -16.12 3.60
CA VAL A 162 17.51 -15.69 2.37
C VAL A 162 18.57 -14.63 2.69
N ALA A 163 19.30 -14.13 1.68
CA ALA A 163 20.25 -13.04 1.90
C ALA A 163 19.49 -11.73 2.12
N ASN A 164 19.73 -11.07 3.26
CA ASN A 164 19.06 -9.84 3.61
C ASN A 164 19.99 -8.64 3.71
N ILE A 165 19.45 -7.44 3.47
CA ILE A 165 20.05 -6.16 3.85
C ILE A 165 19.24 -5.58 5.01
N LEU A 166 19.86 -5.48 6.20
CA LEU A 166 19.24 -4.89 7.38
C LEU A 166 19.88 -3.55 7.70
N ILE A 167 19.10 -2.49 7.74
CA ILE A 167 19.53 -1.13 8.05
C ILE A 167 18.84 -0.66 9.32
N GLY A 168 19.62 -0.30 10.35
CA GLY A 168 19.10 0.25 11.60
C GLY A 168 18.68 1.73 11.48
N ASN A 169 17.99 2.21 12.52
CA ASN A 169 17.58 3.61 12.64
C ASN A 169 18.58 4.41 13.52
N ALA A 170 18.15 5.59 14.04
CA ALA A 170 18.99 6.42 14.91
C ALA A 170 19.06 5.94 16.38
N GLY A 171 18.25 4.95 16.77
CA GLY A 171 18.26 4.32 18.08
C GLY A 171 19.29 3.19 18.21
N ALA A 172 19.34 2.54 19.36
CA ALA A 172 20.15 1.34 19.56
C ALA A 172 19.40 0.12 18.98
N ASN A 173 20.02 -0.55 18.02
CA ASN A 173 19.38 -1.68 17.33
C ASN A 173 20.18 -2.98 17.52
N LEU A 174 19.48 -4.09 17.62
CA LEU A 174 20.02 -5.41 17.35
C LEU A 174 19.52 -5.84 15.97
N LEU A 175 20.44 -6.13 15.07
CA LEU A 175 20.15 -6.65 13.72
C LEU A 175 20.69 -8.09 13.65
N ASP A 176 19.81 -9.07 13.35
CA ASP A 176 20.10 -10.52 13.39
C ASP A 176 19.57 -11.22 12.13
#